data_e51baf123f21bc2855547416348ad710
#
_entry.id   e51baf123f21bc2855547416348ad710
#
_cell.length_a   1.000
_cell.length_b   1.000
_cell.length_c   1.000
_cell.angle_alpha   90.00
_cell.angle_beta   90.00
_cell.angle_gamma   90.00
#
_symmetry.space_group_name_H-M   'P 1'
#
loop_
_entity.id
_entity.type
_entity.pdbx_description
1 polymer ?
#
loop_
_entity_poly.entity_id
_entity_poly.type
_entity_poly.pdbx_seq_one_letter_code
_entity_poly.pdbx_strand_id
1 'polypeptide(L)'
;MAKFKNAIRKHYIAAYDPEHPDTAPTEDKYMWIAKGIKESAPENDAEDDDVAYFDGDGTKEKVITSKSRGRSFEGHRDYADKAQNFVVDKEDAVGDDLIVWYKEATPDGKSYKEGLARLSEIEVGDGEASELETIKFQVNWSRTPEKHDITSAPAGRTTSISGSTESTGITGTPAVTSSSSSDTSSPSSVG
;
A
#
# COMPACT_ATOMS: atom_id res chain seq x y z
N MET A 1 8.01 19.23 18.84
CA MET A 1 7.11 18.49 17.93
C MET A 1 7.84 18.22 16.62
N ALA A 2 7.86 16.98 16.15
CA ALA A 2 8.45 16.64 14.86
C ALA A 2 7.51 17.08 13.72
N LYS A 3 8.06 17.80 12.74
CA LYS A 3 7.35 18.19 11.51
C LYS A 3 7.80 17.29 10.38
N PHE A 4 6.88 16.74 9.62
CA PHE A 4 7.14 15.84 8.51
C PHE A 4 6.74 16.49 7.19
N LYS A 5 7.48 16.19 6.11
CA LYS A 5 7.09 16.58 4.75
C LYS A 5 5.93 15.71 4.30
N ASN A 6 5.00 16.27 3.52
CA ASN A 6 3.86 15.51 3.00
C ASN A 6 4.29 14.33 2.10
N ALA A 7 5.39 14.45 1.39
CA ALA A 7 5.97 13.39 0.57
C ALA A 7 6.30 12.08 1.32
N ILE A 8 6.34 12.11 2.67
CA ILE A 8 6.58 10.92 3.49
C ILE A 8 5.28 10.14 3.75
N ARG A 9 4.12 10.77 3.57
CA ARG A 9 2.82 10.10 3.62
C ARG A 9 2.73 9.11 2.46
N LYS A 10 2.33 7.89 2.75
CA LYS A 10 2.29 6.84 1.74
C LYS A 10 0.85 6.46 1.44
N HIS A 11 0.56 6.32 0.18
CA HIS A 11 -0.75 5.95 -0.34
C HIS A 11 -0.62 4.69 -1.17
N TYR A 12 -1.50 3.73 -0.94
CA TYR A 12 -1.49 2.45 -1.64
C TYR A 12 -2.90 2.13 -2.13
N ILE A 13 -2.98 1.49 -3.28
CA ILE A 13 -4.21 1.04 -3.89
C ILE A 13 -4.09 -0.43 -4.29
N ALA A 14 -5.18 -1.17 -4.17
CA ALA A 14 -5.25 -2.55 -4.60
C ALA A 14 -6.61 -2.86 -5.23
N ALA A 15 -6.67 -3.90 -6.04
CA ALA A 15 -7.90 -4.35 -6.66
C ALA A 15 -8.90 -4.86 -5.60
N TYR A 16 -10.16 -4.57 -5.83
CA TYR A 16 -11.28 -5.12 -5.08
C TYR A 16 -11.61 -6.52 -5.59
N ASP A 17 -11.90 -7.44 -4.67
CA ASP A 17 -12.35 -8.78 -4.98
C ASP A 17 -13.84 -8.91 -4.58
N PRO A 18 -14.76 -9.01 -5.55
CA PRO A 18 -16.20 -9.10 -5.25
C PRO A 18 -16.60 -10.43 -4.59
N GLU A 19 -15.79 -11.49 -4.70
CA GLU A 19 -16.05 -12.76 -4.02
C GLU A 19 -15.70 -12.68 -2.53
N HIS A 20 -14.80 -11.76 -2.14
CA HIS A 20 -14.36 -11.54 -0.77
C HIS A 20 -14.42 -10.05 -0.39
N PRO A 21 -15.62 -9.43 -0.36
CA PRO A 21 -15.79 -7.98 -0.31
C PRO A 21 -15.22 -7.31 0.95
N ASP A 22 -15.18 -8.02 2.07
CA ASP A 22 -14.72 -7.50 3.36
C ASP A 22 -13.30 -7.97 3.74
N THR A 23 -12.62 -8.67 2.83
CA THR A 23 -11.27 -9.18 3.07
C THR A 23 -10.24 -8.27 2.43
N ALA A 24 -9.42 -7.61 3.26
CA ALA A 24 -8.34 -6.78 2.78
C ALA A 24 -7.31 -7.62 1.98
N PRO A 25 -6.79 -7.09 0.86
CA PRO A 25 -5.74 -7.74 0.11
C PRO A 25 -4.47 -7.94 0.94
N THR A 26 -3.67 -8.92 0.55
CA THR A 26 -2.34 -9.10 1.13
C THR A 26 -1.40 -7.95 0.74
N GLU A 27 -0.39 -7.67 1.55
CA GLU A 27 0.51 -6.52 1.37
C GLU A 27 1.18 -6.46 -0.02
N ASP A 28 1.46 -7.59 -0.62
CA ASP A 28 2.08 -7.72 -1.95
C ASP A 28 1.18 -7.27 -3.12
N LYS A 29 -0.14 -7.22 -2.89
CA LYS A 29 -1.12 -6.74 -3.88
C LYS A 29 -1.30 -5.24 -3.88
N TYR A 30 -0.81 -4.54 -2.86
CA TYR A 30 -0.90 -3.10 -2.80
C TYR A 30 0.14 -2.43 -3.71
N MET A 31 -0.34 -1.54 -4.56
CA MET A 31 0.48 -0.70 -5.44
C MET A 31 0.65 0.67 -4.81
N TRP A 32 1.86 1.17 -4.78
CA TRP A 32 2.19 2.44 -4.17
C TRP A 32 1.90 3.60 -5.13
N ILE A 33 1.02 4.52 -4.74
CA ILE A 33 0.72 5.76 -5.47
C ILE A 33 1.79 6.79 -5.09
N ALA A 34 2.82 6.94 -5.93
CA ALA A 34 3.92 7.86 -5.66
C ALA A 34 4.62 8.40 -6.90
N LYS A 35 4.99 7.51 -7.83
CA LYS A 35 5.79 7.87 -8.99
C LYS A 35 5.01 8.84 -9.88
N GLY A 36 5.62 9.96 -10.24
CA GLY A 36 4.98 11.00 -11.04
C GLY A 36 3.98 11.89 -10.31
N ILE A 37 3.48 11.50 -9.14
CA ILE A 37 2.51 12.30 -8.37
C ILE A 37 3.22 13.48 -7.70
N LYS A 38 2.76 14.67 -8.00
CA LYS A 38 3.28 15.94 -7.46
C LYS A 38 2.49 16.44 -6.28
N GLU A 39 1.18 16.24 -6.32
CA GLU A 39 0.25 16.78 -5.31
C GLU A 39 -0.72 15.70 -4.82
N SER A 40 -1.07 15.80 -3.55
CA SER A 40 -2.10 15.00 -2.91
C SER A 40 -2.81 15.87 -1.88
N ALA A 41 -4.09 16.14 -2.10
CA ALA A 41 -4.90 16.98 -1.24
C ALA A 41 -6.07 16.19 -0.61
N PRO A 42 -6.47 16.51 0.65
CA PRO A 42 -7.67 15.92 1.22
C PRO A 42 -8.92 16.51 0.56
N GLU A 43 -9.82 15.63 0.13
CA GLU A 43 -11.16 15.97 -0.35
C GLU A 43 -12.15 15.54 0.73
N ASN A 44 -12.57 16.51 1.54
CA ASN A 44 -13.52 16.25 2.61
C ASN A 44 -14.73 17.17 2.40
N ASP A 45 -15.89 16.57 2.43
CA ASP A 45 -17.15 17.29 2.39
C ASP A 45 -17.99 16.92 3.61
N ALA A 46 -18.78 17.85 4.11
CA ALA A 46 -19.67 17.64 5.24
C ALA A 46 -20.98 18.37 4.99
N GLU A 47 -22.06 17.63 5.03
CA GLU A 47 -23.40 18.21 5.02
C GLU A 47 -23.81 18.53 6.45
N ASP A 48 -24.38 19.68 6.66
CA ASP A 48 -24.90 20.11 7.94
C ASP A 48 -26.36 20.57 7.82
N ASP A 49 -27.09 20.45 8.91
CA ASP A 49 -28.46 20.92 9.03
C ASP A 49 -28.60 21.79 10.29
N ASP A 50 -29.42 22.81 10.18
CA ASP A 50 -29.73 23.73 11.27
C ASP A 50 -31.01 23.26 11.99
N VAL A 51 -30.87 22.67 13.17
CA VAL A 51 -31.99 22.11 13.94
C VAL A 51 -32.23 22.93 15.20
N ALA A 52 -33.50 23.28 15.47
CA ALA A 52 -33.92 23.87 16.73
C ALA A 52 -34.79 22.85 17.50
N TYR A 53 -34.46 22.60 18.77
CA TYR A 53 -35.19 21.69 19.62
C TYR A 53 -36.14 22.41 20.56
N PHE A 54 -37.27 21.77 20.89
CA PHE A 54 -38.28 22.33 21.82
C PHE A 54 -37.83 22.39 23.27
N ASP A 55 -36.80 21.68 23.66
CA ASP A 55 -36.17 21.72 24.98
C ASP A 55 -35.12 22.83 25.13
N GLY A 56 -34.85 23.57 24.02
CA GLY A 56 -33.96 24.72 24.00
C GLY A 56 -34.73 26.05 23.99
N ASP A 57 -33.98 27.12 23.82
CA ASP A 57 -34.52 28.49 23.71
C ASP A 57 -35.00 28.88 22.28
N GLY A 58 -35.00 27.90 21.35
CA GLY A 58 -35.33 28.08 19.93
C GLY A 58 -34.11 28.54 19.09
N THR A 59 -32.93 28.59 19.66
CA THR A 59 -31.69 28.82 18.91
C THR A 59 -31.36 27.58 18.08
N LYS A 60 -31.00 27.83 16.82
CA LYS A 60 -30.60 26.74 15.93
C LYS A 60 -29.19 26.24 16.24
N GLU A 61 -29.05 24.93 16.31
CA GLU A 61 -27.77 24.24 16.40
C GLU A 61 -27.40 23.64 15.05
N LYS A 62 -26.11 23.75 14.69
CA LYS A 62 -25.56 23.16 13.49
C LYS A 62 -25.20 21.71 13.72
N VAL A 63 -25.91 20.78 13.09
CA VAL A 63 -25.70 19.35 13.20
C VAL A 63 -25.11 18.82 11.91
N ILE A 64 -23.94 18.17 11.97
CA ILE A 64 -23.34 17.53 10.81
C ILE A 64 -24.06 16.20 10.58
N THR A 65 -24.76 16.09 9.45
CA THR A 65 -25.59 14.94 9.08
C THR A 65 -24.85 13.89 8.27
N SER A 66 -23.89 14.32 7.44
CA SER A 66 -23.06 13.42 6.67
C SER A 66 -21.62 13.93 6.53
N LYS A 67 -20.70 13.01 6.27
CA LYS A 67 -19.31 13.34 5.93
C LYS A 67 -18.81 12.42 4.84
N SER A 68 -18.38 12.98 3.73
CA SER A 68 -17.54 12.27 2.77
C SER A 68 -16.07 12.62 3.00
N ARG A 69 -15.20 11.66 2.73
CA ARG A 69 -13.75 11.83 2.84
C ARG A 69 -13.08 11.20 1.66
N GLY A 70 -12.17 11.92 1.08
CA GLY A 70 -11.39 11.46 -0.05
C GLY A 70 -10.02 12.07 -0.08
N ARG A 71 -9.34 11.79 -1.16
CA ARG A 71 -8.05 12.37 -1.48
C ARG A 71 -7.91 12.48 -2.98
N SER A 72 -7.57 13.67 -3.45
CA SER A 72 -7.17 13.90 -4.82
C SER A 72 -5.68 13.69 -5.00
N PHE A 73 -5.31 13.27 -6.19
CA PHE A 73 -3.95 13.10 -6.63
C PHE A 73 -3.77 13.78 -7.99
N GLU A 74 -2.69 14.50 -8.13
CA GLU A 74 -2.32 15.15 -9.39
C GLU A 74 -0.83 14.94 -9.67
N GLY A 75 -0.49 14.71 -10.93
CA GLY A 75 0.89 14.54 -11.31
C GLY A 75 1.11 14.37 -12.80
N HIS A 76 2.26 13.83 -13.15
CA HIS A 76 2.59 13.45 -14.52
C HIS A 76 2.36 11.95 -14.72
N ARG A 77 1.80 11.62 -15.89
CA ARG A 77 1.58 10.24 -16.31
C ARG A 77 2.91 9.51 -16.48
N ASP A 78 3.04 8.33 -15.86
CA ASP A 78 4.16 7.41 -16.04
C ASP A 78 3.62 6.03 -16.44
N TYR A 79 3.80 5.67 -17.70
CA TYR A 79 3.31 4.41 -18.27
C TYR A 79 3.98 3.15 -17.69
N ALA A 80 5.12 3.30 -16.99
CA ALA A 80 5.79 2.20 -16.31
C ALA A 80 5.30 2.01 -14.87
N ASP A 81 4.48 2.92 -14.34
CA ASP A 81 3.95 2.83 -12.98
C ASP A 81 2.69 1.96 -12.92
N LYS A 82 2.71 0.95 -12.05
CA LYS A 82 1.61 -0.01 -11.92
C LYS A 82 0.34 0.60 -11.30
N ALA A 83 0.51 1.49 -10.32
CA ALA A 83 -0.63 2.12 -9.65
C ALA A 83 -1.35 3.08 -10.60
N GLN A 84 -0.60 3.87 -11.38
CA GLN A 84 -1.20 4.75 -12.38
C GLN A 84 -1.90 3.95 -13.49
N ASN A 85 -1.28 2.88 -14.01
CA ASN A 85 -1.91 2.03 -15.02
C ASN A 85 -3.21 1.43 -14.50
N PHE A 86 -3.21 0.90 -13.28
CA PHE A 86 -4.40 0.34 -12.64
C PHE A 86 -5.54 1.37 -12.49
N VAL A 87 -5.23 2.63 -12.18
CA VAL A 87 -6.23 3.71 -12.09
C VAL A 87 -6.78 4.06 -13.46
N VAL A 88 -5.89 4.24 -14.46
CA VAL A 88 -6.28 4.63 -15.82
C VAL A 88 -7.10 3.55 -16.50
N ASP A 89 -6.82 2.27 -16.28
CA ASP A 89 -7.63 1.16 -16.80
C ASP A 89 -9.10 1.20 -16.34
N LYS A 90 -9.41 2.06 -15.34
CA LYS A 90 -10.76 2.27 -14.82
C LYS A 90 -11.39 3.60 -15.22
N GLU A 91 -10.81 4.34 -16.15
CA GLU A 91 -11.30 5.64 -16.62
C GLU A 91 -12.74 5.55 -17.14
N ASP A 92 -13.05 4.53 -17.93
CA ASP A 92 -14.39 4.29 -18.50
C ASP A 92 -15.28 3.37 -17.61
N ALA A 93 -14.77 2.93 -16.47
CA ALA A 93 -15.48 2.03 -15.59
C ALA A 93 -16.65 2.74 -14.87
N VAL A 94 -17.69 1.98 -14.52
CA VAL A 94 -18.86 2.48 -13.79
C VAL A 94 -19.24 1.54 -12.64
N GLY A 95 -19.95 2.08 -11.68
CA GLY A 95 -20.51 1.28 -10.59
C GLY A 95 -19.46 0.60 -9.72
N ASP A 96 -19.57 -0.70 -9.53
CA ASP A 96 -18.73 -1.45 -8.61
C ASP A 96 -17.31 -1.71 -9.14
N ASP A 97 -17.10 -1.57 -10.44
CA ASP A 97 -15.77 -1.68 -11.05
C ASP A 97 -14.81 -0.56 -10.59
N LEU A 98 -15.36 0.55 -10.09
CA LEU A 98 -14.59 1.64 -9.48
C LEU A 98 -14.21 1.38 -8.02
N ILE A 99 -14.68 0.30 -7.41
CA ILE A 99 -14.34 -0.04 -6.03
C ILE A 99 -12.90 -0.56 -5.97
N VAL A 100 -12.18 -0.08 -4.98
CA VAL A 100 -10.78 -0.42 -4.74
C VAL A 100 -10.53 -0.54 -3.24
N TRP A 101 -9.48 -1.24 -2.86
CA TRP A 101 -8.89 -1.12 -1.54
C TRP A 101 -7.89 0.01 -1.51
N TYR A 102 -8.01 0.86 -0.49
CA TYR A 102 -7.13 2.00 -0.31
C TYR A 102 -6.50 1.99 1.08
N LYS A 103 -5.21 2.28 1.13
CA LYS A 103 -4.44 2.36 2.37
C LYS A 103 -3.66 3.67 2.41
N GLU A 104 -3.80 4.41 3.50
CA GLU A 104 -3.10 5.66 3.76
C GLU A 104 -2.26 5.53 5.04
N ALA A 105 -0.93 5.57 4.93
CA ALA A 105 -0.04 5.55 6.08
C ALA A 105 0.37 6.96 6.50
N THR A 106 0.41 7.18 7.82
CA THR A 106 0.81 8.47 8.38
C THR A 106 2.31 8.75 8.17
N PRO A 107 2.72 10.04 8.05
CA PRO A 107 4.11 10.39 7.82
C PRO A 107 5.07 9.96 8.93
N ASP A 108 4.57 9.78 10.14
CA ASP A 108 5.36 9.29 11.29
C ASP A 108 5.54 7.76 11.31
N GLY A 109 4.89 7.05 10.38
CA GLY A 109 4.96 5.60 10.27
C GLY A 109 4.33 4.84 11.42
N LYS A 110 3.54 5.49 12.27
CA LYS A 110 2.97 4.86 13.47
C LYS A 110 1.59 4.26 13.27
N SER A 111 0.88 4.70 12.24
CA SER A 111 -0.45 4.18 11.95
C SER A 111 -0.77 4.27 10.46
N TYR A 112 -1.73 3.49 10.03
CA TYR A 112 -2.33 3.59 8.71
C TYR A 112 -3.85 3.43 8.82
N LYS A 113 -4.53 3.91 7.79
CA LYS A 113 -5.95 3.67 7.57
C LYS A 113 -6.11 2.80 6.36
N GLU A 114 -7.03 1.86 6.41
CA GLU A 114 -7.30 0.92 5.34
C GLU A 114 -8.80 0.68 5.20
N GLY A 115 -9.28 0.48 3.98
CA GLY A 115 -10.67 0.18 3.74
C GLY A 115 -11.05 0.28 2.28
N LEU A 116 -12.33 0.06 2.02
CA LEU A 116 -12.90 0.21 0.69
C LEU A 116 -13.05 1.68 0.33
N ALA A 117 -12.66 1.99 -0.89
CA ALA A 117 -12.79 3.30 -1.48
C ALA A 117 -13.30 3.18 -2.92
N ARG A 118 -13.69 4.28 -3.51
CA ARG A 118 -14.13 4.37 -4.89
C ARG A 118 -13.29 5.40 -5.62
N LEU A 119 -12.83 5.04 -6.80
CA LEU A 119 -12.19 5.96 -7.72
C LEU A 119 -13.22 6.87 -8.36
N SER A 120 -12.85 8.12 -8.60
CA SER A 120 -13.62 9.12 -9.32
C SER A 120 -12.69 10.14 -9.96
N GLU A 121 -13.25 10.93 -10.88
CA GLU A 121 -12.54 12.04 -11.54
C GLU A 121 -11.19 11.60 -12.11
N ILE A 122 -11.19 10.48 -12.84
CA ILE A 122 -9.99 9.98 -13.52
C ILE A 122 -9.86 10.76 -14.82
N GLU A 123 -8.79 11.55 -14.93
CA GLU A 123 -8.49 12.39 -16.08
C GLU A 123 -7.04 12.15 -16.50
N VAL A 124 -6.82 11.91 -17.79
CA VAL A 124 -5.50 11.65 -18.36
C VAL A 124 -5.33 12.46 -19.64
N GLY A 125 -4.13 12.95 -19.88
CA GLY A 125 -3.81 13.59 -21.16
C GLY A 125 -4.13 15.07 -21.26
N ASP A 126 -4.30 15.77 -20.15
CA ASP A 126 -4.43 17.23 -20.12
C ASP A 126 -3.05 17.91 -20.22
N GLY A 127 -2.99 19.06 -20.89
CA GLY A 127 -1.80 19.88 -21.02
C GLY A 127 -1.52 20.32 -22.46
N GLU A 128 -0.57 21.25 -22.62
CA GLU A 128 -0.10 21.70 -23.94
C GLU A 128 0.83 20.66 -24.57
N ALA A 129 0.96 20.71 -25.90
CA ALA A 129 1.79 19.75 -26.67
C ALA A 129 3.28 19.72 -26.26
N SER A 130 3.76 20.77 -25.61
CA SER A 130 5.13 20.91 -25.10
C SER A 130 5.30 20.41 -23.66
N GLU A 131 4.22 20.08 -22.98
CA GLU A 131 4.21 19.65 -21.59
C GLU A 131 4.18 18.12 -21.44
N LEU A 132 4.50 17.66 -20.26
CA LEU A 132 4.34 16.26 -19.91
C LEU A 132 2.85 15.97 -19.67
N GLU A 133 2.39 14.87 -20.20
CA GLU A 133 1.03 14.38 -19.97
C GLU A 133 0.71 14.31 -18.47
N THR A 134 -0.46 14.80 -18.10
CA THR A 134 -0.91 14.81 -16.71
C THR A 134 -1.80 13.61 -16.39
N ILE A 135 -1.90 13.31 -15.13
CA ILE A 135 -2.87 12.39 -14.55
C ILE A 135 -3.48 13.02 -13.31
N LYS A 136 -4.81 12.97 -13.22
CA LYS A 136 -5.59 13.38 -12.03
C LYS A 136 -6.59 12.30 -11.69
N PHE A 137 -6.81 12.06 -10.42
CA PHE A 137 -7.87 11.16 -9.94
C PHE A 137 -8.16 11.41 -8.47
N GLN A 138 -9.33 10.96 -8.05
CA GLN A 138 -9.74 10.99 -6.64
C GLN A 138 -9.99 9.58 -6.12
N VAL A 139 -9.68 9.39 -4.84
CA VAL A 139 -9.99 8.18 -4.08
C VAL A 139 -10.87 8.56 -2.92
N ASN A 140 -12.14 8.18 -2.95
CA ASN A 140 -13.13 8.51 -1.93
C ASN A 140 -13.47 7.28 -1.09
N TRP A 141 -13.36 7.38 0.24
CA TRP A 141 -13.72 6.30 1.14
C TRP A 141 -15.20 5.95 0.99
N SER A 142 -15.50 4.70 0.69
CA SER A 142 -16.89 4.22 0.59
C SER A 142 -17.55 4.05 1.96
N ARG A 143 -16.73 3.82 2.97
CA ARG A 143 -17.14 3.74 4.39
C ARG A 143 -16.00 4.24 5.28
N THR A 144 -16.27 4.41 6.56
CA THR A 144 -15.22 4.81 7.51
C THR A 144 -14.08 3.78 7.48
N PRO A 145 -12.85 4.21 7.13
CA PRO A 145 -11.72 3.30 7.08
C PRO A 145 -11.32 2.81 8.47
N GLU A 146 -10.82 1.60 8.56
CA GLU A 146 -10.23 1.06 9.78
C GLU A 146 -8.87 1.71 10.04
N LYS A 147 -8.61 2.04 11.29
CA LYS A 147 -7.32 2.57 11.71
C LYS A 147 -6.52 1.47 12.40
N HIS A 148 -5.31 1.26 11.92
CA HIS A 148 -4.36 0.31 12.47
C HIS A 148 -3.15 1.06 13.02
N ASP A 149 -2.77 0.77 14.27
CA ASP A 149 -1.54 1.29 14.85
C ASP A 149 -0.40 0.29 14.58
N ILE A 150 0.66 0.79 13.97
CA ILE A 150 1.88 0.02 13.74
C ILE A 150 2.64 0.01 15.06
N THR A 151 2.39 -1.00 15.88
CA THR A 151 3.26 -1.26 17.02
C THR A 151 4.58 -1.73 16.43
N SER A 152 5.63 -0.91 16.51
CA SER A 152 6.99 -1.36 16.20
C SER A 152 7.24 -2.63 17.00
N ALA A 153 7.43 -3.75 16.30
CA ALA A 153 7.90 -4.96 16.95
C ALA A 153 9.11 -4.60 17.82
N PRO A 154 9.19 -5.05 19.07
CA PRO A 154 10.33 -4.71 19.91
C PRO A 154 11.60 -5.11 19.15
N ALA A 155 12.45 -4.14 18.90
CA ALA A 155 13.79 -4.37 18.38
C ALA A 155 14.50 -5.32 19.36
N GLY A 156 14.75 -6.55 18.95
CA GLY A 156 15.48 -7.50 19.77
C GLY A 156 14.86 -8.89 19.85
N ARG A 157 14.82 -9.60 18.74
CA ARG A 157 14.98 -11.05 18.78
C ARG A 157 16.09 -11.44 17.83
N THR A 158 17.30 -11.22 18.30
CA THR A 158 18.44 -11.99 17.84
C THR A 158 18.09 -13.44 18.14
N THR A 159 17.75 -14.20 17.14
CA THR A 159 17.68 -15.66 17.25
C THR A 159 19.12 -16.14 17.37
N SER A 160 19.63 -16.17 18.58
CA SER A 160 20.80 -16.97 18.91
C SER A 160 20.39 -18.42 18.68
N ILE A 161 20.87 -18.98 17.59
CA ILE A 161 20.85 -20.43 17.38
C ILE A 161 21.87 -20.98 18.41
N SER A 162 21.35 -21.36 19.57
CA SER A 162 22.08 -22.13 20.55
C SER A 162 22.11 -23.55 20.03
N GLY A 163 23.18 -23.88 19.31
CA GLY A 163 23.52 -25.24 18.98
C GLY A 163 23.88 -25.98 20.25
N SER A 164 22.97 -26.77 20.77
CA SER A 164 23.27 -27.78 21.78
C SER A 164 24.07 -28.87 21.11
N THR A 165 25.39 -28.85 21.28
CA THR A 165 26.27 -30.02 21.07
C THR A 165 26.18 -30.89 22.30
N GLU A 166 25.39 -31.92 22.27
CA GLU A 166 25.57 -33.05 23.19
C GLU A 166 26.80 -33.83 22.77
N SER A 167 27.80 -33.76 23.63
CA SER A 167 28.99 -34.61 23.61
C SER A 167 28.63 -35.95 24.23
N THR A 168 28.58 -36.99 23.42
CA THR A 168 28.71 -38.35 23.92
C THR A 168 29.98 -38.96 23.34
N GLY A 169 30.99 -39.07 24.20
CA GLY A 169 32.26 -39.70 23.85
C GLY A 169 32.14 -41.21 23.70
N ILE A 170 32.80 -41.75 22.69
CA ILE A 170 33.37 -43.09 22.74
C ILE A 170 34.70 -43.08 21.98
N THR A 171 35.72 -43.53 22.69
CA THR A 171 37.07 -43.88 22.30
C THR A 171 37.19 -44.88 21.17
N GLY A 172 38.21 -44.70 20.31
CA GLY A 172 38.65 -45.72 19.38
C GLY A 172 39.58 -45.24 18.28
N THR A 173 40.88 -45.30 18.51
CA THR A 173 42.03 -45.08 17.60
C THR A 173 42.28 -46.35 16.76
N PRO A 174 43.23 -46.40 15.81
CA PRO A 174 43.17 -45.95 14.40
C PRO A 174 43.47 -47.10 13.42
N ALA A 175 43.31 -46.87 12.13
CA ALA A 175 44.11 -47.62 11.15
C ALA A 175 44.28 -46.85 9.82
N VAL A 176 45.49 -46.74 9.44
CA VAL A 176 46.13 -46.24 8.23
C VAL A 176 45.88 -47.23 7.05
N THR A 177 45.71 -46.65 5.83
CA THR A 177 46.38 -47.12 4.57
C THR A 177 45.73 -46.35 3.40
N SER A 178 46.42 -45.48 2.78
CA SER A 178 47.28 -45.42 1.60
C SER A 178 46.71 -45.92 0.26
N SER A 179 47.04 -45.11 -0.73
CA SER A 179 47.27 -45.37 -2.17
C SER A 179 46.03 -45.19 -3.07
N SER A 180 46.07 -44.37 -4.02
CA SER A 180 46.89 -44.03 -5.15
C SER A 180 46.05 -43.98 -6.46
N SER A 181 46.18 -42.87 -7.14
CA SER A 181 46.43 -42.71 -8.59
C SER A 181 45.43 -43.27 -9.60
N SER A 182 45.06 -42.47 -10.49
CA SER A 182 45.51 -42.06 -11.81
C SER A 182 44.33 -41.97 -12.75
N ASP A 183 44.24 -40.87 -13.37
CA ASP A 183 44.60 -40.54 -14.77
C ASP A 183 43.53 -40.88 -15.83
N THR A 184 43.27 -39.88 -16.58
CA THR A 184 43.48 -39.73 -18.03
C THR A 184 42.22 -39.52 -18.90
N SER A 185 42.23 -38.34 -19.50
CA SER A 185 41.94 -37.96 -20.90
C SER A 185 40.50 -37.84 -21.41
N SER A 186 40.30 -36.63 -21.82
CA SER A 186 39.56 -36.28 -23.06
C SER A 186 40.21 -36.92 -24.30
N PRO A 187 39.65 -36.93 -25.51
CA PRO A 187 39.05 -35.78 -26.20
C PRO A 187 37.98 -36.08 -27.30
N SER A 188 37.44 -34.93 -27.85
CA SER A 188 37.11 -34.66 -29.26
C SER A 188 35.97 -35.45 -29.96
N SER A 189 35.08 -34.78 -30.51
CA SER A 189 34.82 -33.95 -31.68
C SER A 189 33.79 -34.60 -32.64
N VAL A 190 33.05 -33.69 -33.29
CA VAL A 190 32.51 -33.71 -34.64
C VAL A 190 31.20 -34.50 -34.90
N GLY A 191 30.28 -33.71 -35.40
CA GLY A 191 29.10 -34.09 -36.12
C GLY A 191 28.14 -32.90 -36.19
#